data_0acc5599ca6cd08bf64dfebf15c0fdcc
#
_entry.id   0acc5599ca6cd08bf64dfebf15c0fdcc
#
_cell.length_a   1.000
_cell.length_b   1.000
_cell.length_c   1.000
_cell.angle_alpha   90.00
_cell.angle_beta   90.00
_cell.angle_gamma   90.00
#
_symmetry.space_group_name_H-M   'P 1'
#
loop_
_entity.id
_entity.type
_entity.pdbx_description
1 polymer ?
#
loop_
_entity_poly.entity_id
_entity_poly.type
_entity_poly.pdbx_seq_one_letter_code
_entity_poly.pdbx_strand_id
1 'polypeptide(L)'
;NIDQSPIGRTPRSNPATYTGVFDSIRQLYSQTAEAKVRGYKAGRFSFNIKGGRCEACKGDGIIRIEMNFLPDVYVPCEVCHGARYNRETLEVKYKGKNISDVLNMTVDDACQFFENIPRIVNKLKTLQQVGLGYIRLGQPATTLSGGEAQRVKLATELSKRSTGRTLYILDEPTTGLH
;
A
#
# COMPACT_ATOMS: atom_id res chain seq x y z
N ASN A 1 -11.86 -3.81 14.19
CA ASN A 1 -13.21 -4.18 13.88
C ASN A 1 -13.35 -4.71 12.46
N ILE A 2 -13.75 -5.98 12.33
CA ILE A 2 -13.81 -6.64 11.03
C ILE A 2 -15.25 -6.61 10.53
N ASP A 3 -15.60 -5.55 9.85
CA ASP A 3 -16.90 -5.40 9.21
C ASP A 3 -16.70 -4.97 7.75
N GLN A 4 -17.80 -4.68 7.06
CA GLN A 4 -17.76 -4.32 5.65
C GLN A 4 -17.67 -2.82 5.40
N SER A 5 -17.43 -2.02 6.44
CA SER A 5 -17.24 -0.59 6.24
C SER A 5 -15.90 -0.34 5.53
N PRO A 6 -15.76 0.80 4.84
CA PRO A 6 -14.53 1.10 4.10
C PRO A 6 -13.29 1.15 5.00
N ILE A 7 -12.14 0.83 4.43
CA ILE A 7 -10.86 0.94 5.14
C ILE A 7 -10.34 2.37 5.17
N GLY A 8 -11.03 3.28 4.55
CA GLY A 8 -10.73 4.70 4.56
C GLY A 8 -11.65 5.41 3.58
N ARG A 9 -11.63 6.74 3.60
CA ARG A 9 -12.57 7.54 2.84
C ARG A 9 -11.94 8.45 1.81
N THR A 10 -10.61 8.42 1.71
CA THR A 10 -9.89 9.27 0.76
C THR A 10 -9.24 8.40 -0.30
N PRO A 11 -8.88 8.98 -1.48
CA PRO A 11 -8.15 8.21 -2.49
C PRO A 11 -6.78 7.74 -2.03
N ARG A 12 -6.25 8.27 -0.92
CA ARG A 12 -4.96 7.86 -0.38
C ARG A 12 -5.07 6.68 0.57
N SER A 13 -6.29 6.28 0.93
CA SER A 13 -6.52 5.06 1.73
C SER A 13 -6.53 3.86 0.79
N ASN A 14 -5.70 2.88 1.06
CA ASN A 14 -5.57 1.71 0.19
C ASN A 14 -5.09 0.50 1.01
N PRO A 15 -5.07 -0.70 0.42
CA PRO A 15 -4.61 -1.90 1.14
C PRO A 15 -3.19 -1.80 1.66
N ALA A 16 -2.28 -1.18 0.90
CA ALA A 16 -0.88 -1.08 1.33
C ALA A 16 -0.73 -0.22 2.58
N THR A 17 -1.46 0.90 2.66
CA THR A 17 -1.40 1.77 3.84
C THR A 17 -2.12 1.16 5.04
N TYR A 18 -3.29 0.56 4.80
CA TYR A 18 -4.08 0.00 5.88
C TYR A 18 -3.37 -1.16 6.58
N THR A 19 -2.74 -2.03 5.82
CA THR A 19 -2.03 -3.19 6.38
C THR A 19 -0.68 -2.81 7.01
N GLY A 20 -0.19 -1.61 6.73
CA GLY A 20 1.12 -1.17 7.19
C GLY A 20 2.27 -1.63 6.33
N VAL A 21 2.02 -2.43 5.29
CA VAL A 21 3.11 -2.91 4.43
C VAL A 21 3.79 -1.77 3.68
N PHE A 22 3.07 -0.69 3.44
CA PHE A 22 3.64 0.44 2.71
C PHE A 22 4.78 1.12 3.47
N ASP A 23 4.73 1.12 4.79
CA ASP A 23 5.84 1.68 5.59
C ASP A 23 7.13 0.92 5.32
N SER A 24 7.08 -0.41 5.26
CA SER A 24 8.24 -1.23 4.96
C SER A 24 8.72 -1.04 3.52
N ILE A 25 7.79 -0.86 2.59
CA ILE A 25 8.13 -0.60 1.19
C ILE A 25 8.86 0.74 1.07
N ARG A 26 8.37 1.77 1.73
CA ARG A 26 9.02 3.09 1.70
C ARG A 26 10.43 3.03 2.29
N GLN A 27 10.59 2.30 3.39
CA GLN A 27 11.92 2.11 3.98
C GLN A 27 12.86 1.39 3.02
N LEU A 28 12.37 0.37 2.33
CA LEU A 28 13.17 -0.33 1.33
C LEU A 28 13.66 0.63 0.24
N TYR A 29 12.76 1.46 -0.29
CA TYR A 29 13.13 2.41 -1.34
C TYR A 29 14.14 3.42 -0.85
N SER A 30 14.04 3.86 0.41
CA SER A 30 14.99 4.82 0.99
C SER A 30 16.39 4.22 1.15
N GLN A 31 16.50 2.91 1.14
CA GLN A 31 17.78 2.22 1.30
C GLN A 31 18.45 1.88 -0.02
N THR A 32 17.82 2.17 -1.15
CA THR A 32 18.44 1.98 -2.45
C THR A 32 19.63 2.93 -2.60
N ALA A 33 20.59 2.53 -3.45
CA ALA A 33 21.76 3.37 -3.69
C ALA A 33 21.37 4.73 -4.22
N GLU A 34 20.42 4.78 -5.15
CA GLU A 34 19.98 6.02 -5.74
C GLU A 34 19.34 6.95 -4.72
N ALA A 35 18.51 6.41 -3.83
CA ALA A 35 17.89 7.23 -2.78
C ALA A 35 18.94 7.79 -1.82
N LYS A 36 19.92 6.99 -1.47
CA LYS A 36 21.00 7.44 -0.58
C LYS A 36 21.83 8.55 -1.20
N VAL A 37 22.15 8.40 -2.49
CA VAL A 37 22.91 9.44 -3.22
C VAL A 37 22.14 10.75 -3.23
N ARG A 38 20.82 10.69 -3.40
CA ARG A 38 19.97 11.89 -3.46
C ARG A 38 19.57 12.39 -2.08
N GLY A 39 19.86 11.67 -1.00
CA GLY A 39 19.46 12.05 0.35
C GLY A 39 17.98 11.81 0.62
N TYR A 40 17.34 10.91 -0.11
CA TYR A 40 15.92 10.62 0.05
C TYR A 40 15.70 9.65 1.21
N LYS A 41 14.88 10.07 2.16
CA LYS A 41 14.47 9.23 3.29
C LYS A 41 13.09 8.62 3.00
N ALA A 42 12.59 7.80 3.94
CA ALA A 42 11.30 7.14 3.75
C ALA A 42 10.15 8.12 3.49
N GLY A 43 10.21 9.31 4.09
CA GLY A 43 9.17 10.32 3.87
C GLY A 43 9.07 10.78 2.42
N ARG A 44 10.15 10.69 1.65
CA ARG A 44 10.13 11.06 0.23
C ARG A 44 9.14 10.20 -0.54
N PHE A 45 8.96 8.96 -0.11
CA PHE A 45 8.12 7.98 -0.79
C PHE A 45 6.69 7.93 -0.23
N SER A 46 6.36 8.82 0.70
CA SER A 46 5.00 8.97 1.20
C SER A 46 4.20 9.90 0.28
N PHE A 47 2.97 9.51 -0.03
CA PHE A 47 2.08 10.43 -0.76
C PHE A 47 1.18 11.24 0.19
N ASN A 48 1.36 11.10 1.49
CA ASN A 48 0.57 11.82 2.49
C ASN A 48 1.23 13.12 2.96
N ILE A 49 2.51 13.31 2.66
CA ILE A 49 3.23 14.52 3.07
C ILE A 49 3.91 15.13 1.85
N LYS A 50 4.25 16.40 1.98
CA LYS A 50 5.00 17.09 0.92
C LYS A 50 6.41 16.54 0.82
N GLY A 51 7.00 16.65 -0.36
CA GLY A 51 8.37 16.25 -0.62
C GLY A 51 8.47 15.45 -1.89
N GLY A 52 7.92 14.26 -1.91
CA GLY A 52 8.00 13.38 -3.08
C GLY A 52 6.70 13.21 -3.84
N ARG A 53 5.60 13.64 -3.28
CA ARG A 53 4.29 13.45 -3.93
C ARG A 53 4.06 14.49 -5.02
N CYS A 54 3.15 14.18 -5.93
CA CYS A 54 2.66 15.17 -6.90
C CYS A 54 1.81 16.21 -6.16
N GLU A 55 2.20 17.47 -6.20
CA GLU A 55 1.44 18.51 -5.50
C GLU A 55 0.20 18.94 -6.25
N ALA A 56 0.09 18.66 -7.55
CA ALA A 56 -1.14 18.98 -8.28
C ALA A 56 -2.33 18.19 -7.75
N CYS A 57 -2.15 16.92 -7.41
CA CYS A 57 -3.20 16.08 -6.83
C CYS A 57 -2.95 15.77 -5.36
N LYS A 58 -1.88 16.30 -4.77
CA LYS A 58 -1.49 16.06 -3.38
C LYS A 58 -1.39 14.58 -3.04
N GLY A 59 -0.88 13.79 -3.97
CA GLY A 59 -0.68 12.36 -3.78
C GLY A 59 -1.90 11.50 -4.02
N ASP A 60 -3.04 12.09 -4.37
CA ASP A 60 -4.26 11.31 -4.62
C ASP A 60 -4.20 10.50 -5.92
N GLY A 61 -3.44 10.98 -6.91
CA GLY A 61 -3.38 10.37 -8.23
C GLY A 61 -4.60 10.67 -9.09
N ILE A 62 -5.66 11.14 -8.49
CA ILE A 62 -6.91 11.48 -9.17
C ILE A 62 -7.40 12.83 -8.69
N ILE A 63 -8.21 13.47 -9.52
CA ILE A 63 -8.84 14.76 -9.22
C ILE A 63 -10.33 14.52 -9.17
N ARG A 64 -10.99 15.02 -8.13
CA ARG A 64 -12.43 14.96 -7.99
C ARG A 64 -13.05 16.15 -8.72
N ILE A 65 -13.96 15.86 -9.65
CA ILE A 65 -14.75 16.89 -10.33
C ILE A 65 -16.14 16.88 -9.72
N GLU A 66 -16.49 17.96 -9.06
CA GLU A 66 -17.80 18.11 -8.44
C GLU A 66 -18.83 18.50 -9.48
N MET A 67 -20.00 17.87 -9.43
CA MET A 67 -21.08 18.12 -10.36
C MET A 67 -22.34 18.45 -9.56
N ASN A 68 -23.07 19.48 -10.01
CA ASN A 68 -24.17 20.06 -9.20
C ASN A 68 -25.27 19.08 -8.81
N PHE A 69 -25.73 18.26 -9.74
CA PHE A 69 -26.85 17.36 -9.50
C PHE A 69 -26.51 15.90 -9.78
N LEU A 70 -25.22 15.61 -10.01
CA LEU A 70 -24.77 14.28 -10.36
C LEU A 70 -23.69 13.87 -9.36
N PRO A 71 -23.42 12.56 -9.22
CA PRO A 71 -22.29 12.10 -8.39
C PRO A 71 -20.99 12.71 -8.87
N ASP A 72 -20.07 12.93 -7.93
CA ASP A 72 -18.73 13.39 -8.26
C ASP A 72 -18.03 12.40 -9.19
N VAL A 73 -17.22 12.93 -10.10
CA VAL A 73 -16.44 12.12 -11.03
C VAL A 73 -14.97 12.27 -10.67
N TYR A 74 -14.25 11.15 -10.71
CA TYR A 74 -12.80 11.13 -10.47
C TYR A 74 -12.08 10.88 -11.79
N VAL A 75 -11.11 11.72 -12.09
CA VAL A 75 -10.29 11.58 -13.30
C VAL A 75 -8.82 11.53 -12.90
N PRO A 76 -7.96 10.86 -13.69
CA PRO A 76 -6.53 10.85 -13.40
C PRO A 76 -5.95 12.25 -13.37
N CYS A 77 -5.02 12.50 -12.46
CA CYS A 77 -4.29 13.77 -12.41
C CYS A 77 -3.53 13.97 -13.72
N GLU A 78 -3.69 15.11 -14.36
CA GLU A 78 -3.04 15.40 -15.63
C GLU A 78 -1.52 15.60 -15.49
N VAL A 79 -1.07 15.99 -14.30
CA VAL A 79 0.36 16.24 -14.06
C VAL A 79 1.12 14.94 -13.85
N CYS A 80 0.62 14.06 -12.96
CA CYS A 80 1.32 12.81 -12.65
C CYS A 80 0.74 11.60 -13.37
N HIS A 81 -0.36 11.77 -14.09
CA HIS A 81 -1.04 10.69 -14.81
C HIS A 81 -1.38 9.49 -13.93
N GLY A 82 -1.76 9.78 -12.69
CA GLY A 82 -2.14 8.74 -11.74
C GLY A 82 -0.99 8.19 -10.92
N ALA A 83 0.25 8.66 -11.14
CA ALA A 83 1.43 8.10 -10.47
C ALA A 83 1.58 8.51 -9.00
N ARG A 84 0.91 9.58 -8.57
CA ARG A 84 0.90 10.09 -7.19
C ARG A 84 2.17 10.83 -6.76
N TYR A 85 3.28 10.68 -7.47
CA TYR A 85 4.59 11.19 -7.08
C TYR A 85 5.15 12.12 -8.13
N ASN A 86 6.09 12.96 -7.70
CA ASN A 86 6.79 13.81 -8.65
C ASN A 86 7.84 12.99 -9.40
N ARG A 87 8.37 13.59 -10.47
CA ARG A 87 9.26 12.90 -11.38
C ARG A 87 10.55 12.42 -10.71
N GLU A 88 11.11 13.25 -9.84
CA GLU A 88 12.36 12.90 -9.16
C GLU A 88 12.21 11.68 -8.28
N THR A 89 11.09 11.57 -7.58
CA THR A 89 10.80 10.39 -6.75
C THR A 89 10.65 9.15 -7.61
N LEU A 90 9.99 9.28 -8.76
CA LEU A 90 9.77 8.15 -9.66
C LEU A 90 11.05 7.65 -10.34
N GLU A 91 12.12 8.44 -10.31
CA GLU A 91 13.41 8.01 -10.85
C GLU A 91 14.12 6.98 -9.97
N VAL A 92 13.75 6.89 -8.69
CA VAL A 92 14.32 5.89 -7.79
C VAL A 92 13.61 4.57 -8.02
N LYS A 93 14.39 3.52 -8.31
CA LYS A 93 13.84 2.20 -8.65
C LYS A 93 14.47 1.10 -7.80
N TYR A 94 13.68 0.09 -7.54
CA TYR A 94 14.12 -1.15 -6.93
C TYR A 94 13.74 -2.28 -7.89
N LYS A 95 14.71 -3.05 -8.34
CA LYS A 95 14.52 -4.09 -9.36
C LYS A 95 13.79 -3.56 -10.60
N GLY A 96 14.10 -2.33 -11.00
CA GLY A 96 13.54 -1.72 -12.20
C GLY A 96 12.16 -1.11 -12.04
N LYS A 97 11.58 -1.13 -10.84
CA LYS A 97 10.23 -0.60 -10.59
C LYS A 97 10.30 0.58 -9.62
N ASN A 98 9.58 1.65 -9.93
CA ASN A 98 9.45 2.79 -9.03
C ASN A 98 8.31 2.54 -8.03
N ILE A 99 8.16 3.46 -7.08
CA ILE A 99 7.16 3.31 -6.02
C ILE A 99 5.73 3.28 -6.58
N SER A 100 5.46 4.03 -7.65
CA SER A 100 4.15 4.01 -8.30
C SER A 100 3.88 2.67 -8.96
N ASP A 101 4.89 2.09 -9.61
CA ASP A 101 4.76 0.75 -10.21
C ASP A 101 4.35 -0.27 -9.15
N VAL A 102 4.95 -0.18 -7.96
CA VAL A 102 4.63 -1.10 -6.86
C VAL A 102 3.20 -0.93 -6.40
N LEU A 103 2.73 0.31 -6.26
CA LEU A 103 1.34 0.56 -5.87
C LEU A 103 0.34 0.02 -6.89
N ASN A 104 0.74 -0.08 -8.15
CA ASN A 104 -0.09 -0.62 -9.21
C ASN A 104 0.00 -2.14 -9.35
N MET A 105 0.89 -2.80 -8.62
CA MET A 105 0.97 -4.25 -8.64
C MET A 105 -0.22 -4.87 -7.95
N THR A 106 -0.67 -6.02 -8.46
CA THR A 106 -1.57 -6.87 -7.68
C THR A 106 -0.81 -7.43 -6.49
N VAL A 107 -1.56 -7.87 -5.47
CA VAL A 107 -0.96 -8.53 -4.31
C VAL A 107 -0.14 -9.75 -4.76
N ASP A 108 -0.65 -10.52 -5.71
CA ASP A 108 0.07 -11.69 -6.21
C ASP A 108 1.42 -11.30 -6.84
N ASP A 109 1.42 -10.29 -7.69
CA ASP A 109 2.66 -9.83 -8.33
C ASP A 109 3.64 -9.28 -7.30
N ALA A 110 3.14 -8.56 -6.32
CA ALA A 110 3.98 -7.99 -5.27
C ALA A 110 4.61 -9.07 -4.40
N CYS A 111 3.90 -10.17 -4.14
CA CYS A 111 4.47 -11.30 -3.40
C CYS A 111 5.70 -11.86 -4.11
N GLN A 112 5.65 -11.97 -5.43
CA GLN A 112 6.80 -12.43 -6.19
C GLN A 112 7.91 -11.38 -6.22
N PHE A 113 7.53 -10.12 -6.39
CA PHE A 113 8.51 -9.03 -6.48
C PHE A 113 9.32 -8.88 -5.19
N PHE A 114 8.66 -9.03 -4.04
CA PHE A 114 9.28 -8.87 -2.73
C PHE A 114 9.58 -10.20 -2.03
N GLU A 115 9.71 -11.29 -2.78
CA GLU A 115 9.85 -12.62 -2.18
C GLU A 115 11.04 -12.73 -1.23
N ASN A 116 12.08 -11.93 -1.45
CA ASN A 116 13.29 -11.97 -0.63
C ASN A 116 13.29 -10.94 0.50
N ILE A 117 12.17 -10.26 0.73
CA ILE A 117 12.03 -9.25 1.77
C ILE A 117 10.94 -9.71 2.75
N PRO A 118 11.29 -10.50 3.77
CA PRO A 118 10.28 -11.12 4.64
C PRO A 118 9.32 -10.14 5.30
N ARG A 119 9.81 -8.97 5.75
CA ARG A 119 8.95 -7.98 6.40
C ARG A 119 7.88 -7.41 5.48
N ILE A 120 8.08 -7.53 4.17
CA ILE A 120 7.08 -7.09 3.19
C ILE A 120 6.22 -8.27 2.76
N VAL A 121 6.86 -9.36 2.31
CA VAL A 121 6.11 -10.48 1.71
C VAL A 121 5.22 -11.18 2.73
N ASN A 122 5.59 -11.20 4.01
CA ASN A 122 4.76 -11.87 5.01
C ASN A 122 3.41 -11.18 5.17
N LYS A 123 3.37 -9.85 5.12
CA LYS A 123 2.11 -9.12 5.16
C LYS A 123 1.30 -9.32 3.88
N LEU A 124 1.98 -9.36 2.73
CA LEU A 124 1.29 -9.59 1.46
C LEU A 124 0.68 -10.99 1.40
N LYS A 125 1.35 -11.98 1.98
CA LYS A 125 0.82 -13.35 2.03
C LYS A 125 -0.48 -13.45 2.82
N THR A 126 -0.67 -12.65 3.85
CA THR A 126 -1.95 -12.67 4.57
C THR A 126 -3.08 -12.17 3.68
N LEU A 127 -2.81 -11.20 2.82
CA LEU A 127 -3.81 -10.77 1.83
C LEU A 127 -4.13 -11.87 0.83
N GLN A 128 -3.12 -12.62 0.39
CA GLN A 128 -3.37 -13.77 -0.49
C GLN A 128 -4.22 -14.83 0.19
N GLN A 129 -3.94 -15.11 1.46
CA GLN A 129 -4.63 -16.15 2.22
C GLN A 129 -6.12 -15.86 2.37
N VAL A 130 -6.51 -14.60 2.38
CA VAL A 130 -7.94 -14.25 2.45
C VAL A 130 -8.55 -14.05 1.06
N GLY A 131 -7.85 -14.44 0.01
CA GLY A 131 -8.39 -14.42 -1.35
C GLY A 131 -8.26 -13.10 -2.07
N LEU A 132 -7.39 -12.21 -1.63
CA LEU A 132 -7.24 -10.87 -2.22
C LEU A 132 -5.99 -10.73 -3.08
N GLY A 133 -5.50 -11.83 -3.65
CA GLY A 133 -4.32 -11.76 -4.52
C GLY A 133 -4.51 -10.88 -5.73
N TYR A 134 -5.75 -10.66 -6.16
CA TYR A 134 -6.06 -9.92 -7.37
C TYR A 134 -6.17 -8.40 -7.17
N ILE A 135 -6.30 -7.90 -5.93
CA ILE A 135 -6.43 -6.45 -5.73
C ILE A 135 -5.06 -5.80 -5.84
N ARG A 136 -5.06 -4.51 -6.16
CA ARG A 136 -3.80 -3.76 -6.26
C ARG A 136 -3.44 -3.15 -4.92
N LEU A 137 -2.13 -3.03 -4.66
CA LEU A 137 -1.66 -2.48 -3.39
C LEU A 137 -2.18 -1.07 -3.16
N GLY A 138 -2.15 -0.24 -4.18
CA GLY A 138 -2.59 1.15 -4.08
C GLY A 138 -4.04 1.37 -4.50
N GLN A 139 -4.83 0.33 -4.59
CA GLN A 139 -6.23 0.47 -5.01
C GLN A 139 -6.98 1.36 -4.01
N PRO A 140 -7.59 2.46 -4.47
CA PRO A 140 -8.31 3.34 -3.55
C PRO A 140 -9.40 2.60 -2.78
N ALA A 141 -9.50 2.90 -1.49
CA ALA A 141 -10.46 2.23 -0.61
C ALA A 141 -11.89 2.34 -1.13
N THR A 142 -12.20 3.44 -1.82
CA THR A 142 -13.53 3.70 -2.37
C THR A 142 -13.89 2.76 -3.52
N THR A 143 -12.90 2.06 -4.09
CA THR A 143 -13.14 1.10 -5.18
C THR A 143 -13.25 -0.34 -4.68
N LEU A 144 -13.05 -0.58 -3.39
CA LEU A 144 -13.18 -1.92 -2.82
C LEU A 144 -14.64 -2.20 -2.45
N SER A 145 -15.09 -3.42 -2.70
CA SER A 145 -16.39 -3.86 -2.21
C SER A 145 -16.36 -4.00 -0.69
N GLY A 146 -17.54 -4.07 -0.08
CA GLY A 146 -17.63 -4.32 1.36
C GLY A 146 -16.93 -5.60 1.78
N GLY A 147 -17.09 -6.66 0.99
CA GLY A 147 -16.41 -7.92 1.28
C GLY A 147 -14.90 -7.82 1.15
N GLU A 148 -14.41 -7.08 0.16
CA GLU A 148 -12.98 -6.85 0.01
C GLU A 148 -12.42 -6.03 1.17
N ALA A 149 -13.12 -4.96 1.57
CA ALA A 149 -12.71 -4.17 2.73
C ALA A 149 -12.66 -5.02 3.99
N GLN A 150 -13.66 -5.87 4.19
CA GLN A 150 -13.69 -6.78 5.33
C GLN A 150 -12.49 -7.73 5.33
N ARG A 151 -12.14 -8.28 4.17
CA ARG A 151 -11.01 -9.20 4.07
C ARG A 151 -9.67 -8.49 4.26
N VAL A 152 -9.53 -7.24 3.84
CA VAL A 152 -8.32 -6.45 4.14
C VAL A 152 -8.16 -6.31 5.65
N LYS A 153 -9.25 -6.02 6.36
CA LYS A 153 -9.23 -5.92 7.83
C LYS A 153 -8.85 -7.25 8.45
N LEU A 154 -9.42 -8.35 7.94
CA LEU A 154 -9.09 -9.69 8.43
C LEU A 154 -7.62 -10.00 8.22
N ALA A 155 -7.08 -9.73 7.03
CA ALA A 155 -5.66 -9.96 6.75
C ALA A 155 -4.77 -9.18 7.70
N THR A 156 -5.14 -7.92 8.00
CA THR A 156 -4.39 -7.09 8.93
C THR A 156 -4.37 -7.69 10.33
N GLU A 157 -5.52 -8.19 10.79
CA GLU A 157 -5.59 -8.83 12.10
C GLU A 157 -4.79 -10.13 12.13
N LEU A 158 -4.87 -10.92 11.07
CA LEU A 158 -4.10 -12.17 10.97
C LEU A 158 -2.59 -11.88 10.99
N SER A 159 -2.16 -10.83 10.33
CA SER A 159 -0.76 -10.43 10.34
C SER A 159 -0.30 -10.07 11.74
N LYS A 160 -1.11 -9.32 12.49
CA LYS A 160 -0.81 -8.97 13.87
C LYS A 160 -0.77 -10.19 14.77
N ARG A 161 -1.73 -11.09 14.61
CA ARG A 161 -1.76 -12.33 15.39
C ARG A 161 -0.57 -13.21 15.09
N SER A 162 -0.19 -13.29 13.82
CA SER A 162 0.98 -14.08 13.43
C SER A 162 2.23 -13.58 14.14
N THR A 163 2.42 -12.26 14.19
CA THR A 163 3.53 -11.65 14.91
C THR A 163 3.44 -11.96 16.40
N GLY A 164 2.26 -11.81 16.98
CA GLY A 164 2.03 -12.13 18.39
C GLY A 164 2.26 -13.59 18.68
N ARG A 165 1.81 -14.46 17.80
CA ARG A 165 2.00 -15.91 17.94
C ARG A 165 3.46 -16.30 17.86
N THR A 166 4.23 -15.62 17.03
CA THR A 166 5.67 -15.87 16.98
C THR A 166 6.31 -15.62 18.34
N LEU A 167 5.90 -14.55 19.00
CA LEU A 167 6.36 -14.26 20.36
C LEU A 167 5.89 -15.31 21.36
N TYR A 168 4.63 -15.74 21.23
CA TYR A 168 4.09 -16.79 22.08
C TYR A 168 4.76 -18.13 21.88
N ILE A 169 5.13 -18.45 20.67
CA ILE A 169 5.80 -19.71 20.37
C ILE A 169 7.13 -19.80 21.13
N LEU A 170 7.81 -18.68 21.33
CA LEU A 170 9.02 -18.66 22.14
C LEU A 170 8.73 -19.01 23.61
N ASP A 171 7.55 -18.64 24.11
CA ASP A 171 7.16 -18.88 25.50
C ASP A 171 6.28 -20.11 25.64
N GLU A 172 5.34 -20.31 24.73
CA GLU A 172 4.36 -21.38 24.80
C GLU A 172 4.15 -21.98 23.40
N PRO A 173 5.04 -22.85 22.98
CA PRO A 173 5.02 -23.35 21.60
C PRO A 173 3.78 -24.14 21.21
N THR A 174 2.95 -24.49 22.13
CA THR A 174 1.77 -25.31 21.81
C THR A 174 0.52 -24.50 21.52
N THR A 175 0.58 -23.20 21.59
CA THR A 175 -0.64 -22.38 21.53
C THR A 175 -0.95 -21.79 20.18
N GLY A 176 -0.23 -22.04 19.22
CA GLY A 176 -0.34 -21.25 18.01
C GLY A 176 -1.33 -21.71 16.99
N LEU A 177 -2.46 -22.17 17.36
CA LEU A 177 -3.35 -22.72 16.35
C LEU A 177 -4.49 -21.85 15.99
N HIS A 178 -4.69 -21.51 14.87
CA HIS A 178 -5.85 -20.80 14.30
C HIS A 178 -5.57 -19.86 13.23
#